data_deaa0d6d9b356ee9cba3ff3cffe9a374
#
_entry.id   deaa0d6d9b356ee9cba3ff3cffe9a374
#
_cell.length_a   1.000
_cell.length_b   1.000
_cell.length_c   1.000
_cell.angle_alpha   90.00
_cell.angle_beta   90.00
_cell.angle_gamma   90.00
#
_symmetry.space_group_name_H-M   'P 1'
#
loop_
_entity.id
_entity.type
_entity.pdbx_description
1 polymer ?
#
loop_
_entity_poly.entity_id
_entity_poly.type
_entity_poly.pdbx_seq_one_letter_code
_entity_poly.pdbx_strand_id
1 'polypeptide(L)'
;MLHPSTVYSTNPYIAQYDNWLTDAEIDTILSKDFEFVTGRVRRPDGSLQVNPIRQCQTHRIEYGDDSYFDSLTQRVADFFNVPNLMCVEPFPMIKYEPGDYFDWHSDLTGGFATQRTATMIMYLNDDFEGGATCFQHLGLAVQPKRGSALVYYYTPAEPLVHCGEPVTSGTKFILNAFVRNGEFTLEDRKSVSY
;
A
#
# COMPACT_ATOMS: atom_id res chain seq x y z
N MET A 1 -11.99 -15.04 11.98
CA MET A 1 -11.86 -14.02 10.92
C MET A 1 -11.88 -12.64 11.57
N LEU A 2 -10.94 -11.77 11.20
CA LEU A 2 -10.99 -10.36 11.60
C LEU A 2 -12.21 -9.71 10.93
N HIS A 3 -13.00 -8.98 11.71
CA HIS A 3 -14.12 -8.21 11.18
C HIS A 3 -13.68 -6.76 10.94
N PRO A 4 -14.16 -6.10 9.87
CA PRO A 4 -13.86 -4.68 9.67
C PRO A 4 -14.44 -3.84 10.81
N SER A 5 -13.68 -2.82 11.23
CA SER A 5 -14.14 -1.82 12.19
C SER A 5 -15.12 -0.85 11.52
N THR A 6 -14.89 -0.55 10.24
CA THR A 6 -15.75 0.32 9.43
C THR A 6 -15.81 -0.22 8.00
N VAL A 7 -17.02 -0.35 7.44
CA VAL A 7 -17.23 -0.60 6.02
C VAL A 7 -17.69 0.70 5.37
N TYR A 8 -16.84 1.26 4.51
CA TYR A 8 -17.12 2.52 3.79
C TYR A 8 -17.95 2.30 2.53
N SER A 9 -17.71 1.18 1.85
CA SER A 9 -18.44 0.78 0.64
C SER A 9 -18.47 -0.75 0.53
N THR A 10 -19.57 -1.28 0.00
CA THR A 10 -19.72 -2.71 -0.28
C THR A 10 -19.51 -3.03 -1.75
N ASN A 11 -19.60 -2.03 -2.64
CA ASN A 11 -19.32 -2.16 -4.07
C ASN A 11 -18.86 -0.81 -4.65
N PRO A 12 -17.57 -0.66 -5.00
CA PRO A 12 -16.45 -1.59 -4.68
C PRO A 12 -16.27 -1.74 -3.16
N TYR A 13 -15.76 -2.87 -2.72
CA TYR A 13 -15.53 -3.08 -1.29
C TYR A 13 -14.36 -2.24 -0.79
N ILE A 14 -14.64 -1.41 0.23
CA ILE A 14 -13.65 -0.58 0.94
C ILE A 14 -13.96 -0.65 2.42
N ALA A 15 -12.99 -1.10 3.22
CA ALA A 15 -13.17 -1.24 4.66
C ALA A 15 -11.87 -0.97 5.44
N GLN A 16 -12.03 -0.48 6.65
CA GLN A 16 -10.94 -0.29 7.61
C GLN A 16 -10.99 -1.38 8.68
N TYR A 17 -9.81 -1.86 9.05
CA TYR A 17 -9.57 -2.83 10.11
C TYR A 17 -8.67 -2.18 11.16
N ASP A 18 -9.25 -1.78 12.30
CA ASP A 18 -8.49 -1.22 13.41
C ASP A 18 -7.65 -2.30 14.10
N ASN A 19 -6.55 -1.89 14.69
CA ASN A 19 -5.61 -2.77 15.40
C ASN A 19 -5.09 -3.92 14.53
N TRP A 20 -4.91 -3.68 13.22
CA TRP A 20 -4.24 -4.59 12.31
C TRP A 20 -2.77 -4.79 12.70
N LEU A 21 -2.10 -3.69 13.05
CA LEU A 21 -0.78 -3.69 13.68
C LEU A 21 -0.91 -3.20 15.13
N THR A 22 -0.20 -3.86 16.01
CA THR A 22 -0.02 -3.41 17.40
C THR A 22 1.00 -2.27 17.48
N ASP A 23 0.97 -1.47 18.55
CA ASP A 23 1.97 -0.42 18.75
C ASP A 23 3.40 -0.99 18.79
N ALA A 24 3.61 -2.14 19.43
CA ALA A 24 4.91 -2.80 19.48
C ALA A 24 5.41 -3.23 18.08
N GLU A 25 4.53 -3.68 17.18
CA GLU A 25 4.87 -3.99 15.79
C GLU A 25 5.24 -2.72 15.03
N ILE A 26 4.47 -1.66 15.20
CA ILE A 26 4.75 -0.37 14.56
C ILE A 26 6.08 0.20 15.04
N ASP A 27 6.34 0.19 16.34
CA ASP A 27 7.60 0.67 16.91
C ASP A 27 8.78 -0.15 16.39
N THR A 28 8.60 -1.49 16.23
CA THR A 28 9.59 -2.36 15.60
C THR A 28 9.85 -1.98 14.15
N ILE A 29 8.81 -1.71 13.36
CA ILE A 29 8.92 -1.28 11.96
C ILE A 29 9.66 0.06 11.88
N LEU A 30 9.19 1.07 12.62
CA LEU A 30 9.73 2.43 12.57
C LEU A 30 11.14 2.56 13.15
N SER A 31 11.58 1.61 13.99
CA SER A 31 12.95 1.58 14.51
C SER A 31 14.00 1.08 13.52
N LYS A 32 13.56 0.51 12.38
CA LYS A 32 14.48 0.00 11.36
C LYS A 32 15.04 1.16 10.52
N ASP A 33 16.31 1.02 10.14
CA ASP A 33 16.99 1.99 9.28
C ASP A 33 16.65 1.71 7.81
N PHE A 34 15.75 2.50 7.24
CA PHE A 34 15.33 2.39 5.84
C PHE A 34 16.04 3.42 4.98
N GLU A 35 16.71 2.96 3.93
CA GLU A 35 17.24 3.84 2.88
C GLU A 35 16.11 4.28 1.94
N PHE A 36 15.57 5.46 2.15
CA PHE A 36 14.51 6.01 1.31
C PHE A 36 15.04 6.63 0.03
N VAL A 37 14.38 6.34 -1.09
CA VAL A 37 14.63 6.95 -2.39
C VAL A 37 13.38 7.63 -2.92
N THR A 38 13.54 8.59 -3.85
CA THR A 38 12.39 9.26 -4.49
C THR A 38 11.44 8.24 -5.12
N GLY A 39 10.16 8.34 -4.76
CA GLY A 39 9.12 7.48 -5.29
C GLY A 39 9.00 7.59 -6.82
N ARG A 40 8.76 6.46 -7.48
CA ARG A 40 8.64 6.38 -8.94
C ARG A 40 7.28 5.79 -9.31
N VAL A 41 6.82 6.07 -10.51
CA VAL A 41 5.64 5.44 -11.12
C VAL A 41 6.06 4.60 -12.32
N ARG A 42 5.30 3.54 -12.57
CA ARG A 42 5.52 2.67 -13.72
C ARG A 42 4.79 3.24 -14.94
N ARG A 43 5.47 3.28 -16.08
CA ARG A 43 4.88 3.60 -17.38
C ARG A 43 4.20 2.37 -18.00
N PRO A 44 3.33 2.56 -19.00
CA PRO A 44 2.75 1.44 -19.76
C PRO A 44 3.78 0.52 -20.43
N ASP A 45 4.95 1.04 -20.79
CA ASP A 45 6.08 0.27 -21.36
C ASP A 45 6.88 -0.53 -20.30
N GLY A 46 6.46 -0.45 -19.02
CA GLY A 46 7.10 -1.12 -17.91
C GLY A 46 8.27 -0.36 -17.28
N SER A 47 8.75 0.74 -17.88
CA SER A 47 9.82 1.56 -17.32
C SER A 47 9.36 2.34 -16.08
N LEU A 48 10.30 2.68 -15.21
CA LEU A 48 10.06 3.48 -14.00
C LEU A 48 10.59 4.90 -14.19
N GLN A 49 9.81 5.87 -13.75
CA GLN A 49 10.22 7.26 -13.78
C GLN A 49 9.75 8.01 -12.54
N VAL A 50 10.49 9.04 -12.16
CA VAL A 50 9.98 10.09 -11.29
C VAL A 50 8.87 10.81 -12.04
N ASN A 51 7.71 10.95 -11.40
CA ASN A 51 6.56 11.58 -12.02
C ASN A 51 5.93 12.56 -11.00
N PRO A 52 5.60 13.79 -11.44
CA PRO A 52 4.98 14.78 -10.54
C PRO A 52 3.68 14.31 -9.88
N ILE A 53 2.99 13.30 -10.43
CA ILE A 53 1.80 12.75 -9.77
C ILE A 53 2.12 12.01 -8.47
N ARG A 54 3.39 11.66 -8.21
CA ARG A 54 3.84 10.96 -7.01
C ARG A 54 5.04 11.68 -6.41
N GLN A 55 4.79 12.42 -5.35
CA GLN A 55 5.82 13.05 -4.52
C GLN A 55 5.83 12.32 -3.17
N CYS A 56 6.85 11.53 -2.94
CA CYS A 56 7.08 10.78 -1.71
C CYS A 56 8.46 10.14 -1.76
N GLN A 57 8.87 9.59 -0.64
CA GLN A 57 10.05 8.74 -0.55
C GLN A 57 9.61 7.28 -0.30
N THR A 58 10.34 6.32 -0.87
CA THR A 58 10.00 4.90 -0.74
C THR A 58 11.23 4.07 -0.44
N HIS A 59 11.03 3.02 0.36
CA HIS A 59 11.96 1.91 0.53
C HIS A 59 11.22 0.62 0.22
N ARG A 60 11.83 -0.28 -0.56
CA ARG A 60 11.23 -1.56 -0.90
C ARG A 60 11.77 -2.65 0.02
N ILE A 61 10.88 -3.38 0.69
CA ILE A 61 11.19 -4.48 1.57
C ILE A 61 10.96 -5.78 0.81
N GLU A 62 12.04 -6.50 0.48
CA GLU A 62 11.99 -7.76 -0.25
C GLU A 62 11.74 -8.95 0.70
N TYR A 63 11.29 -10.07 0.12
CA TYR A 63 11.20 -11.32 0.87
C TYR A 63 12.59 -11.81 1.26
N GLY A 64 12.73 -12.22 2.51
CA GLY A 64 13.98 -12.74 3.06
C GLY A 64 14.91 -11.65 3.59
N ASP A 65 14.60 -10.37 3.41
CA ASP A 65 15.38 -9.28 4.00
C ASP A 65 15.25 -9.28 5.53
N ASP A 66 14.06 -9.61 6.02
CA ASP A 66 13.76 -9.62 7.45
C ASP A 66 12.59 -10.57 7.74
N SER A 67 12.81 -11.53 8.65
CA SER A 67 11.81 -12.54 9.03
C SER A 67 10.51 -11.96 9.61
N TYR A 68 10.57 -10.75 10.18
CA TYR A 68 9.37 -10.04 10.63
C TYR A 68 8.46 -9.69 9.45
N PHE A 69 9.03 -9.12 8.37
CA PHE A 69 8.25 -8.77 7.18
C PHE A 69 7.78 -9.99 6.41
N ASP A 70 8.54 -11.09 6.39
CA ASP A 70 8.07 -12.37 5.83
C ASP A 70 6.83 -12.88 6.58
N SER A 71 6.85 -12.78 7.92
CA SER A 71 5.70 -13.16 8.77
C SER A 71 4.50 -12.21 8.54
N LEU A 72 4.74 -10.92 8.37
CA LEU A 72 3.70 -9.95 8.04
C LEU A 72 3.11 -10.21 6.66
N THR A 73 3.95 -10.55 5.67
CA THR A 73 3.52 -10.93 4.32
C THR A 73 2.64 -12.18 4.35
N GLN A 74 3.02 -13.20 5.14
CA GLN A 74 2.19 -14.38 5.33
C GLN A 74 0.85 -14.03 5.98
N ARG A 75 0.82 -13.15 7.00
CA ARG A 75 -0.42 -12.67 7.63
C ARG A 75 -1.34 -11.95 6.64
N VAL A 76 -0.79 -11.16 5.71
CA VAL A 76 -1.55 -10.54 4.62
C VAL A 76 -2.09 -11.60 3.66
N ALA A 77 -1.27 -12.56 3.26
CA ALA A 77 -1.69 -13.66 2.38
C ALA A 77 -2.85 -14.48 3.00
N ASP A 78 -2.74 -14.80 4.28
CA ASP A 78 -3.78 -15.52 5.03
C ASP A 78 -5.08 -14.70 5.14
N PHE A 79 -4.98 -13.39 5.37
CA PHE A 79 -6.13 -12.48 5.42
C PHE A 79 -6.90 -12.45 4.09
N PHE A 80 -6.20 -12.37 2.97
CA PHE A 80 -6.81 -12.37 1.63
C PHE A 80 -7.13 -13.78 1.11
N ASN A 81 -6.79 -14.82 1.87
CA ASN A 81 -6.96 -16.22 1.49
C ASN A 81 -6.36 -16.53 0.11
N VAL A 82 -5.16 -16.00 -0.15
CA VAL A 82 -4.40 -16.32 -1.37
C VAL A 82 -3.50 -17.53 -1.14
N PRO A 83 -3.10 -18.28 -2.20
CA PRO A 83 -2.43 -19.58 -2.08
C PRO A 83 -1.13 -19.57 -1.26
N ASN A 84 -0.36 -18.50 -1.36
CA ASN A 84 0.90 -18.34 -0.63
C ASN A 84 1.34 -16.86 -0.58
N LEU A 85 2.39 -16.58 0.18
CA LEU A 85 2.94 -15.22 0.35
C LEU A 85 3.44 -14.59 -0.97
N MET A 86 3.78 -15.41 -1.98
CA MET A 86 4.22 -14.91 -3.29
C MET A 86 3.10 -14.22 -4.09
N CYS A 87 1.85 -14.36 -3.68
CA CYS A 87 0.72 -13.58 -4.22
C CYS A 87 0.62 -12.17 -3.63
N VAL A 88 1.47 -11.82 -2.69
CA VAL A 88 1.60 -10.47 -2.13
C VAL A 88 2.91 -9.88 -2.63
N GLU A 89 2.90 -8.69 -3.22
CA GLU A 89 4.14 -8.04 -3.66
C GLU A 89 5.02 -7.63 -2.46
N PRO A 90 6.36 -7.54 -2.64
CA PRO A 90 7.23 -6.93 -1.64
C PRO A 90 6.69 -5.56 -1.19
N PHE A 91 6.77 -5.28 0.10
CA PHE A 91 6.14 -4.07 0.65
C PHE A 91 6.92 -2.81 0.30
N PRO A 92 6.30 -1.79 -0.35
CA PRO A 92 6.82 -0.44 -0.30
C PRO A 92 6.51 0.17 1.07
N MET A 93 7.56 0.48 1.83
CA MET A 93 7.51 1.45 2.92
C MET A 93 7.52 2.84 2.30
N ILE A 94 6.53 3.66 2.62
CA ILE A 94 6.36 4.98 2.00
C ILE A 94 6.35 6.04 3.08
N LYS A 95 7.14 7.08 2.84
CA LYS A 95 7.27 8.27 3.67
C LYS A 95 6.77 9.48 2.89
N TYR A 96 5.90 10.26 3.50
CA TYR A 96 5.41 11.53 3.00
C TYR A 96 5.78 12.64 3.98
N GLU A 97 6.51 13.64 3.50
CA GLU A 97 6.82 14.86 4.23
C GLU A 97 5.82 15.98 3.89
N PRO A 98 5.81 17.13 4.59
CA PRO A 98 4.92 18.23 4.25
C PRO A 98 5.05 18.66 2.79
N GLY A 99 3.92 18.66 2.06
CA GLY A 99 3.83 18.91 0.63
C GLY A 99 3.84 17.64 -0.22
N ASP A 100 4.22 16.48 0.32
CA ASP A 100 4.20 15.21 -0.40
C ASP A 100 2.79 14.65 -0.55
N TYR A 101 2.54 14.00 -1.69
CA TYR A 101 1.24 13.44 -2.06
C TYR A 101 1.38 12.31 -3.11
N PHE A 102 0.27 11.64 -3.37
CA PHE A 102 0.13 10.78 -4.54
C PHE A 102 -1.20 11.11 -5.21
N ASP A 103 -1.14 11.75 -6.37
CA ASP A 103 -2.31 12.20 -7.13
C ASP A 103 -3.16 11.03 -7.61
N TRP A 104 -4.31 11.33 -8.21
CA TRP A 104 -5.29 10.35 -8.69
C TRP A 104 -4.66 9.28 -9.58
N HIS A 105 -4.73 8.04 -9.15
CA HIS A 105 -4.18 6.88 -9.83
C HIS A 105 -4.99 5.63 -9.54
N SER A 106 -4.69 4.57 -10.28
CA SER A 106 -5.16 3.21 -9.98
C SER A 106 -3.97 2.33 -9.68
N ASP A 107 -4.16 1.37 -8.77
CA ASP A 107 -3.14 0.37 -8.44
C ASP A 107 -3.02 -0.75 -9.47
N LEU A 108 -3.89 -0.79 -10.47
CA LEU A 108 -3.77 -1.74 -11.57
C LEU A 108 -2.47 -1.52 -12.33
N THR A 109 -1.72 -2.59 -12.53
CA THR A 109 -0.46 -2.57 -13.26
C THR A 109 -0.56 -3.47 -14.50
N GLY A 110 -0.24 -2.90 -15.66
CA GLY A 110 -0.07 -3.70 -16.89
C GLY A 110 1.30 -4.40 -16.97
N GLY A 111 1.45 -5.31 -17.93
CA GLY A 111 2.73 -5.91 -18.27
C GLY A 111 3.18 -7.10 -17.41
N PHE A 112 2.33 -7.61 -16.53
CA PHE A 112 2.58 -8.81 -15.72
C PHE A 112 1.64 -9.95 -16.08
N ALA A 113 2.08 -11.19 -15.84
CA ALA A 113 1.27 -12.38 -16.05
C ALA A 113 0.08 -12.44 -15.09
N THR A 114 0.21 -11.87 -13.89
CA THR A 114 -0.83 -11.81 -12.86
C THR A 114 -1.25 -10.36 -12.63
N GLN A 115 -2.49 -10.16 -12.19
CA GLN A 115 -3.07 -8.85 -11.91
C GLN A 115 -3.19 -8.60 -10.41
N ARG A 116 -2.98 -7.36 -9.99
CA ARG A 116 -3.39 -6.92 -8.65
C ARG A 116 -4.91 -6.94 -8.55
N THR A 117 -5.43 -7.42 -7.44
CA THR A 117 -6.88 -7.54 -7.17
C THR A 117 -7.32 -6.81 -5.91
N ALA A 118 -6.37 -6.52 -5.04
CA ALA A 118 -6.63 -5.78 -3.81
C ALA A 118 -5.38 -5.04 -3.35
N THR A 119 -5.62 -4.00 -2.56
CA THR A 119 -4.59 -3.26 -1.82
C THR A 119 -4.97 -3.21 -0.35
N MET A 120 -3.96 -3.34 0.51
CA MET A 120 -4.04 -3.04 1.93
C MET A 120 -3.02 -1.94 2.24
N ILE A 121 -3.50 -0.79 2.72
CA ILE A 121 -2.66 0.30 3.23
C ILE A 121 -2.61 0.17 4.75
N MET A 122 -1.44 -0.11 5.31
CA MET A 122 -1.21 -0.17 6.74
C MET A 122 -0.66 1.18 7.22
N TYR A 123 -1.40 1.88 8.06
CA TYR A 123 -1.02 3.18 8.60
C TYR A 123 -0.14 3.02 9.83
N LEU A 124 1.09 3.52 9.78
CA LEU A 124 2.08 3.34 10.86
C LEU A 124 2.03 4.48 11.88
N ASN A 125 1.46 5.62 11.52
CA ASN A 125 1.26 6.75 12.42
C ASN A 125 0.05 7.58 12.00
N ASP A 126 -0.36 8.50 12.88
CA ASP A 126 -1.44 9.46 12.65
C ASP A 126 -1.15 10.83 13.30
N ASP A 127 0.10 11.06 13.72
CA ASP A 127 0.60 12.31 14.30
C ASP A 127 1.04 13.33 13.23
N PHE A 128 0.22 13.52 12.20
CA PHE A 128 0.41 14.46 11.09
C PHE A 128 -0.94 15.05 10.67
N GLU A 129 -0.92 16.08 9.82
CA GLU A 129 -2.14 16.70 9.28
C GLU A 129 -2.23 16.50 7.76
N GLY A 130 -3.45 16.43 7.23
CA GLY A 130 -3.73 16.11 5.83
C GLY A 130 -3.55 14.61 5.55
N GLY A 131 -3.06 14.27 4.37
CA GLY A 131 -2.65 12.92 4.00
C GLY A 131 -3.77 11.87 3.97
N ALA A 132 -5.05 12.25 3.82
CA ALA A 132 -6.16 11.31 3.68
C ALA A 132 -6.02 10.46 2.42
N THR A 133 -6.60 9.25 2.45
CA THR A 133 -6.78 8.43 1.25
C THR A 133 -8.18 8.68 0.69
N CYS A 134 -8.25 9.26 -0.52
CA CYS A 134 -9.51 9.64 -1.15
C CYS A 134 -9.85 8.75 -2.32
N PHE A 135 -11.14 8.49 -2.54
CA PHE A 135 -11.67 7.67 -3.64
C PHE A 135 -12.55 8.53 -4.55
N GLN A 136 -12.13 8.69 -5.81
CA GLN A 136 -12.63 9.71 -6.74
C GLN A 136 -14.15 9.69 -6.94
N HIS A 137 -14.71 8.50 -7.21
CA HIS A 137 -16.13 8.38 -7.57
C HIS A 137 -17.07 8.18 -6.38
N LEU A 138 -16.53 8.09 -5.17
CA LEU A 138 -17.31 7.80 -3.96
C LEU A 138 -17.44 9.02 -3.05
N GLY A 139 -16.69 10.11 -3.31
CA GLY A 139 -16.63 11.26 -2.41
C GLY A 139 -16.12 10.86 -1.01
N LEU A 140 -15.39 9.78 -0.92
CA LEU A 140 -14.89 9.20 0.31
C LEU A 140 -13.45 9.65 0.57
N ALA A 141 -13.21 10.18 1.76
CA ALA A 141 -11.88 10.48 2.29
C ALA A 141 -11.70 9.72 3.62
N VAL A 142 -10.71 8.83 3.65
CA VAL A 142 -10.38 8.03 4.84
C VAL A 142 -9.16 8.64 5.51
N GLN A 143 -9.35 9.09 6.76
CA GLN A 143 -8.25 9.59 7.56
C GLN A 143 -7.40 8.42 8.09
N PRO A 144 -6.07 8.50 7.97
CA PRO A 144 -5.18 7.53 8.58
C PRO A 144 -5.41 7.42 10.09
N LYS A 145 -5.34 6.19 10.59
CA LYS A 145 -5.37 5.89 12.01
C LYS A 145 -4.25 4.92 12.32
N ARG A 146 -3.37 5.27 13.25
CA ARG A 146 -2.22 4.43 13.65
C ARG A 146 -2.68 2.99 13.94
N GLY A 147 -1.98 2.03 13.36
CA GLY A 147 -2.24 0.60 13.52
C GLY A 147 -3.42 0.07 12.72
N SER A 148 -4.17 0.90 12.01
CA SER A 148 -5.25 0.42 11.15
C SER A 148 -4.75 0.01 9.76
N ALA A 149 -5.53 -0.84 9.08
CA ALA A 149 -5.37 -1.18 7.68
C ALA A 149 -6.60 -0.78 6.89
N LEU A 150 -6.42 -0.04 5.81
CA LEU A 150 -7.45 0.24 4.80
C LEU A 150 -7.34 -0.78 3.69
N VAL A 151 -8.41 -1.55 3.47
CA VAL A 151 -8.49 -2.61 2.45
C VAL A 151 -9.48 -2.23 1.39
N TYR A 152 -9.11 -2.38 0.12
CA TYR A 152 -10.01 -2.22 -1.00
C TYR A 152 -9.67 -3.18 -2.15
N TYR A 153 -10.75 -3.58 -2.86
CA TYR A 153 -10.68 -4.47 -4.02
C TYR A 153 -10.97 -3.71 -5.30
N TYR A 154 -10.39 -4.17 -6.39
CA TYR A 154 -10.59 -3.60 -7.71
C TYR A 154 -10.43 -4.67 -8.80
N THR A 155 -10.93 -4.38 -9.99
CA THR A 155 -10.81 -5.23 -11.16
C THR A 155 -10.38 -4.40 -12.36
N PRO A 156 -9.89 -5.00 -13.46
CA PRO A 156 -9.62 -4.26 -14.69
C PRO A 156 -10.84 -3.50 -15.26
N ALA A 157 -12.05 -4.00 -15.00
CA ALA A 157 -13.29 -3.32 -15.40
C ALA A 157 -13.67 -2.17 -14.47
N GLU A 158 -13.23 -2.23 -13.20
CA GLU A 158 -13.47 -1.21 -12.17
C GLU A 158 -12.16 -0.85 -11.48
N PRO A 159 -11.31 -0.05 -12.14
CA PRO A 159 -10.02 0.37 -11.62
C PRO A 159 -10.21 1.45 -10.56
N LEU A 160 -10.44 1.08 -9.34
CA LEU A 160 -10.73 2.01 -8.24
C LEU A 160 -9.69 3.16 -8.16
N VAL A 161 -10.06 4.32 -8.71
CA VAL A 161 -9.18 5.50 -8.74
C VAL A 161 -9.21 6.18 -7.37
N HIS A 162 -8.02 6.39 -6.82
CA HIS A 162 -7.82 6.96 -5.49
C HIS A 162 -6.58 7.87 -5.48
N CYS A 163 -6.42 8.64 -4.40
CA CYS A 163 -5.24 9.48 -4.18
C CYS A 163 -4.85 9.49 -2.69
N GLY A 164 -3.61 9.84 -2.43
CA GLY A 164 -3.16 10.29 -1.11
C GLY A 164 -3.06 11.82 -1.12
N GLU A 165 -3.92 12.48 -0.35
CA GLU A 165 -3.87 13.94 -0.22
C GLU A 165 -2.53 14.44 0.30
N PRO A 166 -2.17 15.70 0.03
CA PRO A 166 -0.96 16.29 0.58
C PRO A 166 -0.92 16.21 2.11
N VAL A 167 0.23 15.80 2.65
CA VAL A 167 0.55 16.00 4.06
C VAL A 167 0.81 17.50 4.26
N THR A 168 0.18 18.11 5.24
CA THR A 168 0.32 19.55 5.49
C THR A 168 1.26 19.86 6.66
N SER A 169 1.38 18.92 7.60
CA SER A 169 2.23 19.03 8.79
C SER A 169 2.60 17.64 9.30
N GLY A 170 3.79 17.48 9.87
CA GLY A 170 4.29 16.18 10.34
C GLY A 170 4.79 15.29 9.21
N THR A 171 5.01 14.01 9.49
CA THR A 171 5.48 13.01 8.53
C THR A 171 4.58 11.79 8.57
N LYS A 172 4.04 11.37 7.43
CA LYS A 172 3.20 10.18 7.31
C LYS A 172 4.02 8.98 6.87
N PHE A 173 3.84 7.85 7.57
CA PHE A 173 4.43 6.56 7.21
C PHE A 173 3.35 5.52 6.96
N ILE A 174 3.47 4.78 5.85
CA ILE A 174 2.60 3.66 5.51
C ILE A 174 3.39 2.49 4.94
N LEU A 175 2.84 1.27 5.10
CA LEU A 175 3.21 0.09 4.31
C LEU A 175 2.05 -0.25 3.37
N ASN A 176 2.34 -0.43 2.08
CA ASN A 176 1.35 -0.96 1.14
C ASN A 176 1.58 -2.44 0.89
N ALA A 177 0.50 -3.22 0.89
CA ALA A 177 0.49 -4.60 0.42
C ALA A 177 -0.39 -4.69 -0.83
N PHE A 178 0.21 -5.05 -1.96
CA PHE A 178 -0.50 -5.31 -3.21
C PHE A 178 -0.70 -6.80 -3.37
N VAL A 179 -1.95 -7.23 -3.49
CA VAL A 179 -2.34 -8.63 -3.59
C VAL A 179 -2.71 -8.96 -5.03
N ARG A 180 -2.21 -10.09 -5.52
CA ARG A 180 -2.40 -10.56 -6.90
C ARG A 180 -3.21 -11.84 -6.96
N ASN A 181 -3.81 -12.10 -8.12
CA ASN A 181 -4.53 -13.34 -8.42
C ASN A 181 -3.61 -14.52 -8.77
N GLY A 182 -2.31 -14.40 -8.58
CA GLY A 182 -1.29 -15.42 -8.77
C GLY A 182 0.07 -14.93 -8.29
N GLU A 183 1.09 -15.78 -8.38
CA GLU A 183 2.42 -15.50 -7.86
C GLU A 183 3.11 -14.34 -8.59
N PHE A 184 3.76 -13.50 -7.82
CA PHE A 184 4.65 -12.45 -8.28
C PHE A 184 6.06 -13.02 -8.38
N THR A 185 6.45 -13.40 -9.57
CA THR A 185 7.67 -14.17 -9.83
C THR A 185 8.95 -13.39 -9.58
N LEU A 186 10.10 -14.09 -9.53
CA LEU A 186 11.41 -13.44 -9.44
C LEU A 186 11.71 -12.53 -10.65
N GLU A 187 11.17 -12.86 -11.82
CA GLU A 187 11.27 -12.02 -13.02
C GLU A 187 10.44 -10.74 -12.87
N ASP A 188 9.20 -10.88 -12.38
CA ASP A 188 8.34 -9.74 -12.08
C ASP A 188 9.01 -8.80 -11.06
N ARG A 189 9.66 -9.35 -10.02
CA ARG A 189 10.36 -8.58 -8.98
C ARG A 189 11.52 -7.76 -9.51
N LYS A 190 12.34 -8.32 -10.42
CA LYS A 190 13.46 -7.60 -11.04
C LYS A 190 12.99 -6.44 -11.92
N SER A 191 11.75 -6.52 -12.41
CA SER A 191 11.16 -5.48 -13.24
C SER A 191 10.48 -4.35 -12.43
N VAL A 192 10.32 -4.51 -11.12
CA VAL A 192 9.72 -3.53 -10.20
C VAL A 192 10.79 -3.01 -9.25
N SER A 193 11.38 -1.87 -9.56
CA SER A 193 12.05 -1.03 -8.56
C SER A 193 11.13 0.16 -8.25
N TYR A 194 10.86 0.43 -7.00
CA TYR A 194 10.06 1.59 -6.58
C TYR A 194 10.92 2.83 -6.48
#